data_f89728303bbdee476133be122267e311
#
_entry.id   f89728303bbdee476133be122267e311
#
_cell.length_a   1.000
_cell.length_b   1.000
_cell.length_c   1.000
_cell.angle_alpha   90.00
_cell.angle_beta   90.00
_cell.angle_gamma   90.00
#
_symmetry.space_group_name_H-M   'P 1'
#
loop_
_entity.id
_entity.type
_entity.pdbx_description
1 polymer ?
#
loop_
_entity_poly.entity_id
_entity_poly.type
_entity_poly.pdbx_seq_one_letter_code
_entity_poly.pdbx_strand_id
1 'polypeptide(L)'
;KIQGYDIAGAVFPASNTSGDCYDFIPMLDDTIGIVVGDVCGHGMGSALITASARAYLRSITRYVSDPRVVLGELNDQIYPDLVDVGFITVSLGRLDPREHKLEYANAGNWPAYILNSRGNVIREIRTGGIPIGLKEEFELRPSEPALLEPGSIAVFLTDGIPEAMNASDQAFGIERMLSLIKTNRKASASEIVQKVREEVVSFLGNGD
;
A
#
# COMPACT_ATOMS: atom_id res chain seq x y z
N LYS A 1 10.79 15.65 -0.71
CA LYS A 1 10.32 15.88 0.68
C LYS A 1 9.03 16.66 0.62
N ILE A 2 8.03 16.26 1.37
CA ILE A 2 6.74 16.93 1.49
C ILE A 2 6.78 17.69 2.82
N GLN A 3 6.49 18.98 2.76
CA GLN A 3 6.54 19.82 3.96
C GLN A 3 5.50 19.34 4.98
N GLY A 4 5.92 19.12 6.22
CA GLY A 4 5.05 18.65 7.30
C GLY A 4 4.82 17.13 7.34
N TYR A 5 5.37 16.36 6.41
CA TYR A 5 5.21 14.91 6.35
C TYR A 5 6.55 14.18 6.25
N ASP A 6 6.68 13.13 7.03
CA ASP A 6 7.75 12.16 6.96
C ASP A 6 7.18 10.87 6.37
N ILE A 7 7.70 10.45 5.21
CA ILE A 7 7.16 9.34 4.43
C ILE A 7 8.28 8.38 4.08
N ALA A 8 8.08 7.11 4.32
CA ALA A 8 8.98 6.03 3.94
C ALA A 8 8.19 4.82 3.46
N GLY A 9 8.80 4.02 2.61
CA GLY A 9 8.30 2.73 2.15
C GLY A 9 9.45 1.81 1.83
N ALA A 10 9.20 0.50 1.90
CA ALA A 10 10.15 -0.52 1.51
C ALA A 10 9.40 -1.76 1.00
N VAL A 11 10.05 -2.50 0.11
CA VAL A 11 9.68 -3.87 -0.26
C VAL A 11 10.76 -4.80 0.26
N PHE A 12 10.36 -5.90 0.85
CA PHE A 12 11.27 -6.94 1.36
C PHE A 12 10.96 -8.25 0.64
N PRO A 13 11.53 -8.46 -0.56
CA PRO A 13 11.21 -9.64 -1.34
C PRO A 13 11.69 -10.91 -0.62
N ALA A 14 10.83 -11.92 -0.59
CA ALA A 14 11.19 -13.26 -0.10
C ALA A 14 12.04 -14.05 -1.11
N SER A 15 12.11 -13.59 -2.36
CA SER A 15 12.91 -14.16 -3.45
C SER A 15 13.56 -13.07 -4.30
N ASN A 16 14.30 -13.45 -5.36
CA ASN A 16 14.99 -12.48 -6.24
C ASN A 16 14.04 -11.52 -6.98
N THR A 17 12.74 -11.84 -7.06
CA THR A 17 11.71 -10.99 -7.69
C THR A 17 10.43 -11.08 -6.86
N SER A 18 9.76 -9.94 -6.65
CA SER A 18 8.49 -9.83 -5.94
C SER A 18 7.44 -9.16 -6.83
N GLY A 19 6.16 -9.57 -6.68
CA GLY A 19 5.00 -8.85 -7.18
C GLY A 19 4.70 -7.58 -6.37
N ASP A 20 5.18 -7.54 -5.12
CA ASP A 20 5.01 -6.38 -4.25
C ASP A 20 5.66 -5.12 -4.81
N CYS A 21 4.96 -4.02 -4.69
CA CYS A 21 5.50 -2.70 -5.03
C CYS A 21 4.92 -1.60 -4.14
N TYR A 22 5.68 -0.53 -4.03
CA TYR A 22 5.17 0.76 -3.58
C TYR A 22 5.68 1.87 -4.48
N ASP A 23 4.97 2.99 -4.47
CA ASP A 23 5.41 4.20 -5.18
C ASP A 23 4.86 5.46 -4.49
N PHE A 24 5.61 6.56 -4.63
CA PHE A 24 5.18 7.90 -4.26
C PHE A 24 5.12 8.74 -5.52
N ILE A 25 3.92 9.10 -5.94
CA ILE A 25 3.67 9.71 -7.24
C ILE A 25 3.19 11.14 -7.05
N PRO A 26 3.92 12.17 -7.55
CA PRO A 26 3.35 13.50 -7.65
C PRO A 26 2.08 13.48 -8.52
N MET A 27 1.00 14.02 -7.99
CA MET A 27 -0.29 14.10 -8.67
C MET A 27 -0.64 15.55 -8.96
N LEU A 28 -1.79 15.77 -9.60
CA LEU A 28 -2.35 17.10 -9.79
C LEU A 28 -2.52 17.84 -8.46
N ASP A 29 -2.57 19.18 -8.52
CA ASP A 29 -2.85 20.07 -7.39
C ASP A 29 -1.87 19.95 -6.21
N ASP A 30 -0.60 19.61 -6.51
CA ASP A 30 0.47 19.43 -5.51
C ASP A 30 0.16 18.34 -4.46
N THR A 31 -0.69 17.39 -4.83
CA THR A 31 -1.01 16.22 -4.00
C THR A 31 -0.07 15.05 -4.30
N ILE A 32 -0.03 14.06 -3.41
CA ILE A 32 0.86 12.90 -3.52
C ILE A 32 0.06 11.61 -3.49
N GLY A 33 0.24 10.81 -4.53
CA GLY A 33 -0.22 9.42 -4.56
C GLY A 33 0.71 8.51 -3.77
N ILE A 34 0.15 7.76 -2.85
CA ILE A 34 0.83 6.70 -2.08
C ILE A 34 0.25 5.38 -2.58
N VAL A 35 1.05 4.63 -3.30
CA VAL A 35 0.66 3.35 -3.91
C VAL A 35 1.30 2.22 -3.14
N VAL A 36 0.53 1.19 -2.83
CA VAL A 36 1.01 -0.12 -2.36
C VAL A 36 0.20 -1.20 -3.06
N GLY A 37 0.86 -2.19 -3.63
CA GLY A 37 0.17 -3.26 -4.34
C GLY A 37 1.02 -4.50 -4.51
N ASP A 38 0.37 -5.58 -4.86
CA ASP A 38 0.99 -6.87 -5.14
C ASP A 38 0.36 -7.50 -6.39
N VAL A 39 1.20 -7.99 -7.27
CA VAL A 39 0.81 -8.73 -8.48
C VAL A 39 0.85 -10.23 -8.17
N CYS A 40 -0.26 -10.91 -8.34
CA CYS A 40 -0.33 -12.34 -8.08
C CYS A 40 0.75 -13.13 -8.84
N GLY A 41 1.29 -14.17 -8.18
CA GLY A 41 2.36 -14.99 -8.73
C GLY A 41 3.76 -14.49 -8.37
N HIS A 42 4.77 -15.09 -8.99
CA HIS A 42 6.19 -14.80 -8.70
C HIS A 42 7.03 -14.85 -9.99
N GLY A 43 8.21 -14.29 -9.91
CA GLY A 43 9.17 -14.34 -11.01
C GLY A 43 9.04 -13.18 -12.00
N MET A 44 9.55 -13.40 -13.22
CA MET A 44 9.68 -12.34 -14.22
C MET A 44 8.33 -11.81 -14.71
N GLY A 45 7.30 -12.65 -14.80
CA GLY A 45 5.97 -12.25 -15.29
C GLY A 45 5.35 -11.20 -14.36
N SER A 46 5.25 -11.49 -13.06
CA SER A 46 4.72 -10.53 -12.08
C SER A 46 5.55 -9.25 -12.00
N ALA A 47 6.88 -9.34 -12.11
CA ALA A 47 7.74 -8.15 -12.13
C ALA A 47 7.49 -7.25 -13.35
N LEU A 48 7.25 -7.81 -14.54
CA LEU A 48 6.90 -7.05 -15.74
C LEU A 48 5.54 -6.37 -15.61
N ILE A 49 4.53 -7.09 -15.11
CA ILE A 49 3.21 -6.51 -14.84
C ILE A 49 3.31 -5.38 -13.79
N THR A 50 4.09 -5.58 -12.73
CA THR A 50 4.36 -4.54 -11.73
C THR A 50 4.96 -3.28 -12.36
N ALA A 51 5.93 -3.44 -13.27
CA ALA A 51 6.54 -2.31 -13.98
C ALA A 51 5.53 -1.59 -14.89
N SER A 52 4.68 -2.34 -15.62
CA SER A 52 3.61 -1.78 -16.46
C SER A 52 2.57 -1.03 -15.62
N ALA A 53 2.07 -1.64 -14.53
CA ALA A 53 1.10 -1.02 -13.63
C ALA A 53 1.64 0.32 -13.05
N ARG A 54 2.90 0.34 -12.61
CA ARG A 54 3.54 1.58 -12.12
C ARG A 54 3.66 2.64 -13.22
N ALA A 55 3.98 2.24 -14.45
CA ALA A 55 4.05 3.17 -15.58
C ALA A 55 2.68 3.77 -15.91
N TYR A 56 1.63 2.95 -15.93
CA TYR A 56 0.25 3.41 -16.12
C TYR A 56 -0.19 4.35 -15.01
N LEU A 57 0.00 3.99 -13.74
CA LEU A 57 -0.34 4.85 -12.60
C LEU A 57 0.33 6.21 -12.70
N ARG A 58 1.63 6.27 -13.01
CA ARG A 58 2.37 7.51 -13.20
C ARG A 58 1.90 8.33 -14.41
N SER A 59 1.34 7.69 -15.42
CA SER A 59 0.74 8.37 -16.57
C SER A 59 -0.63 8.93 -16.23
N ILE A 60 -1.52 8.12 -15.65
CA ILE A 60 -2.91 8.46 -15.32
C ILE A 60 -2.96 9.60 -14.30
N THR A 61 -2.14 9.56 -13.26
CA THR A 61 -2.10 10.59 -12.20
C THR A 61 -1.66 11.97 -12.64
N ARG A 62 -1.21 12.12 -13.89
CA ARG A 62 -0.92 13.44 -14.50
C ARG A 62 -2.17 14.21 -14.86
N TYR A 63 -3.31 13.56 -15.03
CA TYR A 63 -4.55 14.17 -15.47
C TYR A 63 -5.78 13.75 -14.67
N VAL A 64 -5.65 12.75 -13.80
CA VAL A 64 -6.69 12.28 -12.88
C VAL A 64 -6.16 12.30 -11.45
N SER A 65 -6.94 12.82 -10.50
CA SER A 65 -6.54 12.89 -9.09
C SER A 65 -7.45 12.09 -8.14
N ASP A 66 -8.68 11.74 -8.54
CA ASP A 66 -9.55 10.86 -7.73
C ASP A 66 -8.97 9.44 -7.71
N PRO A 67 -8.60 8.90 -6.53
CA PRO A 67 -7.99 7.57 -6.45
C PRO A 67 -8.83 6.45 -7.05
N ARG A 68 -10.16 6.56 -7.04
CA ARG A 68 -11.07 5.56 -7.60
C ARG A 68 -11.02 5.55 -9.11
N VAL A 69 -11.04 6.75 -9.70
CA VAL A 69 -10.95 6.92 -11.15
C VAL A 69 -9.57 6.47 -11.64
N VAL A 70 -8.51 6.80 -10.90
CA VAL A 70 -7.15 6.34 -11.23
C VAL A 70 -7.06 4.80 -11.25
N LEU A 71 -7.64 4.11 -10.27
CA LEU A 71 -7.63 2.64 -10.25
C LEU A 71 -8.58 2.04 -11.30
N GLY A 72 -9.68 2.71 -11.65
CA GLY A 72 -10.54 2.33 -12.77
C GLY A 72 -9.79 2.38 -14.11
N GLU A 73 -9.18 3.52 -14.41
CA GLU A 73 -8.34 3.69 -15.60
C GLU A 73 -7.16 2.70 -15.65
N LEU A 74 -6.56 2.38 -14.49
CA LEU A 74 -5.55 1.35 -14.42
C LEU A 74 -6.11 -0.01 -14.83
N ASN A 75 -7.30 -0.38 -14.34
CA ASN A 75 -7.94 -1.64 -14.72
C ASN A 75 -8.17 -1.71 -16.22
N ASP A 76 -8.75 -0.66 -16.80
CA ASP A 76 -9.07 -0.62 -18.24
C ASP A 76 -7.82 -0.78 -19.11
N GLN A 77 -6.69 -0.20 -18.69
CA GLN A 77 -5.43 -0.27 -19.45
C GLN A 77 -4.70 -1.60 -19.29
N ILE A 78 -4.75 -2.23 -18.11
CA ILE A 78 -3.94 -3.42 -17.83
C ILE A 78 -4.74 -4.73 -17.90
N TYR A 79 -6.07 -4.66 -17.91
CA TYR A 79 -6.94 -5.84 -17.94
C TYR A 79 -6.58 -6.82 -19.07
N PRO A 80 -6.32 -6.38 -20.32
CA PRO A 80 -5.94 -7.31 -21.40
C PRO A 80 -4.65 -8.09 -21.12
N ASP A 81 -3.71 -7.50 -20.40
CA ASP A 81 -2.43 -8.10 -20.05
C ASP A 81 -2.55 -9.11 -18.90
N LEU A 82 -3.65 -9.04 -18.12
CA LEU A 82 -3.87 -9.86 -16.93
C LEU A 82 -4.72 -11.11 -17.16
N VAL A 83 -5.41 -11.22 -18.29
CA VAL A 83 -6.38 -12.30 -18.58
C VAL A 83 -5.81 -13.72 -18.35
N ASP A 84 -4.53 -13.94 -18.68
CA ASP A 84 -3.86 -15.22 -18.50
C ASP A 84 -2.80 -15.23 -17.38
N VAL A 85 -2.60 -14.08 -16.72
CA VAL A 85 -1.54 -13.90 -15.71
C VAL A 85 -2.12 -13.91 -14.30
N GLY A 86 -3.30 -13.31 -14.12
CA GLY A 86 -3.98 -13.24 -12.83
C GLY A 86 -4.53 -11.86 -12.52
N PHE A 87 -4.20 -11.30 -11.35
CA PHE A 87 -4.76 -10.05 -10.86
C PHE A 87 -3.72 -9.23 -10.07
N ILE A 88 -4.06 -7.97 -9.80
CA ILE A 88 -3.28 -7.08 -8.94
C ILE A 88 -4.14 -6.65 -7.77
N THR A 89 -3.64 -6.81 -6.56
CA THR A 89 -4.17 -6.11 -5.40
C THR A 89 -3.45 -4.78 -5.25
N VAL A 90 -4.18 -3.67 -5.16
CA VAL A 90 -3.57 -2.35 -5.06
C VAL A 90 -4.41 -1.40 -4.24
N SER A 91 -3.73 -0.57 -3.46
CA SER A 91 -4.31 0.58 -2.79
C SER A 91 -3.62 1.86 -3.21
N LEU A 92 -4.42 2.93 -3.34
CA LEU A 92 -3.96 4.27 -3.66
C LEU A 92 -4.51 5.25 -2.63
N GLY A 93 -3.61 5.90 -1.89
CA GLY A 93 -3.92 7.05 -1.06
C GLY A 93 -3.52 8.33 -1.78
N ARG A 94 -4.41 9.32 -1.86
CA ARG A 94 -4.09 10.68 -2.29
C ARG A 94 -3.99 11.57 -1.07
N LEU A 95 -2.78 12.02 -0.77
CA LEU A 95 -2.50 12.95 0.30
C LEU A 95 -2.52 14.38 -0.22
N ASP A 96 -3.42 15.21 0.31
CA ASP A 96 -3.35 16.66 0.20
C ASP A 96 -2.62 17.24 1.42
N PRO A 97 -1.38 17.72 1.28
CA PRO A 97 -0.59 18.21 2.41
C PRO A 97 -1.07 19.58 2.92
N ARG A 98 -1.86 20.34 2.16
CA ARG A 98 -2.40 21.64 2.54
C ARG A 98 -3.64 21.52 3.40
N GLU A 99 -4.51 20.54 3.04
CA GLU A 99 -5.74 20.25 3.78
C GLU A 99 -5.55 19.15 4.84
N HIS A 100 -4.37 18.55 4.91
CA HIS A 100 -4.08 17.39 5.77
C HIS A 100 -5.07 16.25 5.57
N LYS A 101 -5.49 16.05 4.33
CA LYS A 101 -6.56 15.13 3.93
C LYS A 101 -5.97 13.95 3.17
N LEU A 102 -6.39 12.75 3.56
CA LEU A 102 -6.07 11.50 2.88
C LEU A 102 -7.35 10.92 2.28
N GLU A 103 -7.44 10.88 0.96
CA GLU A 103 -8.43 10.12 0.20
C GLU A 103 -7.84 8.75 -0.14
N TYR A 104 -8.68 7.73 -0.23
CA TYR A 104 -8.20 6.36 -0.35
C TYR A 104 -9.12 5.51 -1.23
N ALA A 105 -8.51 4.72 -2.10
CA ALA A 105 -9.16 3.67 -2.86
C ALA A 105 -8.39 2.36 -2.69
N ASN A 106 -9.10 1.23 -2.68
CA ASN A 106 -8.51 -0.09 -2.49
C ASN A 106 -9.18 -1.10 -3.42
N ALA A 107 -8.38 -1.75 -4.23
CA ALA A 107 -8.73 -2.80 -5.15
C ALA A 107 -8.18 -4.15 -4.64
N GLY A 108 -8.83 -4.72 -3.63
CA GLY A 108 -8.50 -6.06 -3.11
C GLY A 108 -7.25 -6.15 -2.24
N ASN A 109 -6.56 -5.04 -1.96
CA ASN A 109 -5.37 -5.05 -1.11
C ASN A 109 -5.73 -5.03 0.39
N TRP A 110 -4.72 -5.22 1.24
CA TRP A 110 -4.85 -5.11 2.70
C TRP A 110 -5.38 -3.72 3.11
N PRO A 111 -6.16 -3.61 4.20
CA PRO A 111 -6.65 -2.32 4.68
C PRO A 111 -5.53 -1.36 5.06
N ALA A 112 -5.75 -0.06 4.88
CA ALA A 112 -4.89 0.95 5.46
C ALA A 112 -5.33 1.28 6.89
N TYR A 113 -4.39 1.69 7.74
CA TYR A 113 -4.64 2.05 9.13
C TYR A 113 -4.20 3.48 9.40
N ILE A 114 -5.00 4.20 10.20
CA ILE A 114 -4.62 5.51 10.72
C ILE A 114 -4.52 5.40 12.24
N LEU A 115 -3.35 5.76 12.75
CA LEU A 115 -3.07 5.85 14.17
C LEU A 115 -3.01 7.33 14.57
N ASN A 116 -3.56 7.68 15.73
CA ASN A 116 -3.40 9.03 16.29
C ASN A 116 -2.00 9.23 16.90
N SER A 117 -1.73 10.44 17.38
CA SER A 117 -0.46 10.81 18.02
C SER A 117 -0.09 9.98 19.27
N ARG A 118 -1.07 9.25 19.85
CA ARG A 118 -0.85 8.31 20.97
C ARG A 118 -0.55 6.89 20.47
N GLY A 119 -0.60 6.65 19.15
CA GLY A 119 -0.39 5.35 18.52
C GLY A 119 -1.59 4.40 18.65
N ASN A 120 -2.78 4.92 18.94
CA ASN A 120 -3.99 4.11 18.91
C ASN A 120 -4.58 4.16 17.49
N VAL A 121 -4.98 3.01 16.94
CA VAL A 121 -5.72 2.93 15.70
C VAL A 121 -7.06 3.64 15.89
N ILE A 122 -7.28 4.69 15.11
CA ILE A 122 -8.52 5.47 15.11
C ILE A 122 -9.37 5.17 13.88
N ARG A 123 -8.76 4.61 12.83
CA ARG A 123 -9.47 4.23 11.61
C ARG A 123 -8.77 3.08 10.92
N GLU A 124 -9.54 2.09 10.54
CA GLU A 124 -9.19 1.08 9.56
C GLU A 124 -9.97 1.38 8.29
N ILE A 125 -9.27 1.58 7.17
CA ILE A 125 -9.90 1.93 5.90
C ILE A 125 -10.01 0.67 5.05
N ARG A 126 -11.18 0.03 5.12
CA ARG A 126 -11.58 -1.08 4.24
C ARG A 126 -12.48 -0.54 3.15
N THR A 127 -12.03 -0.57 1.92
CA THR A 127 -12.91 -0.31 0.77
C THR A 127 -13.15 -1.63 0.05
N GLY A 128 -14.39 -1.94 -0.24
CA GLY A 128 -14.77 -3.27 -0.77
C GLY A 128 -14.59 -3.40 -2.27
N GLY A 129 -13.41 -3.06 -2.82
CA GLY A 129 -13.07 -3.29 -4.22
C GLY A 129 -12.56 -4.71 -4.47
N ILE A 130 -12.81 -5.22 -5.67
CA ILE A 130 -12.17 -6.45 -6.17
C ILE A 130 -10.77 -6.10 -6.71
N PRO A 131 -9.83 -7.05 -6.76
CA PRO A 131 -8.54 -6.84 -7.43
C PRO A 131 -8.66 -6.39 -8.89
N ILE A 132 -7.69 -5.59 -9.34
CA ILE A 132 -7.51 -5.19 -10.73
C ILE A 132 -7.30 -6.44 -11.61
N GLY A 133 -7.93 -6.48 -12.78
CA GLY A 133 -7.79 -7.58 -13.74
C GLY A 133 -8.77 -8.74 -13.53
N LEU A 134 -9.56 -8.78 -12.45
CA LEU A 134 -10.56 -9.84 -12.27
C LEU A 134 -11.81 -9.63 -13.10
N LYS A 135 -12.14 -8.40 -13.43
CA LYS A 135 -13.29 -8.05 -14.29
C LYS A 135 -12.95 -6.85 -15.16
N GLU A 136 -13.48 -6.85 -16.36
CA GLU A 136 -13.40 -5.72 -17.28
C GLU A 136 -14.18 -4.52 -16.70
N GLU A 137 -15.45 -4.73 -16.32
CA GLU A 137 -16.23 -3.72 -15.60
C GLU A 137 -15.75 -3.60 -14.16
N PHE A 138 -15.16 -2.45 -13.84
CA PHE A 138 -14.51 -2.21 -12.56
C PHE A 138 -15.04 -0.94 -11.90
N GLU A 139 -15.60 -1.08 -10.72
CA GLU A 139 -16.07 0.04 -9.91
C GLU A 139 -15.60 -0.06 -8.47
N LEU A 140 -15.16 1.07 -7.92
CA LEU A 140 -14.78 1.19 -6.51
C LEU A 140 -15.78 2.06 -5.75
N ARG A 141 -16.16 1.59 -4.58
CA ARG A 141 -17.00 2.37 -3.67
C ARG A 141 -16.23 3.56 -3.11
N PRO A 142 -16.87 4.73 -2.97
CA PRO A 142 -16.23 5.86 -2.32
C PRO A 142 -15.91 5.53 -0.85
N SER A 143 -14.76 5.99 -0.38
CA SER A 143 -14.45 6.06 1.05
C SER A 143 -14.51 7.51 1.50
N GLU A 144 -14.94 7.73 2.74
CA GLU A 144 -14.82 9.05 3.33
C GLU A 144 -13.35 9.42 3.50
N PRO A 145 -12.95 10.64 3.14
CA PRO A 145 -11.61 11.10 3.41
C PRO A 145 -11.27 11.07 4.90
N ALA A 146 -10.01 10.88 5.21
CA ALA A 146 -9.49 10.96 6.57
C ALA A 146 -8.69 12.24 6.76
N LEU A 147 -8.95 12.96 7.84
CA LEU A 147 -8.11 14.07 8.27
C LEU A 147 -6.94 13.53 9.11
N LEU A 148 -5.74 13.95 8.76
CA LEU A 148 -4.52 13.58 9.46
C LEU A 148 -4.12 14.69 10.44
N GLU A 149 -4.38 14.48 11.71
CA GLU A 149 -3.93 15.39 12.76
C GLU A 149 -2.40 15.33 12.94
N PRO A 150 -1.75 16.37 13.45
CA PRO A 150 -0.32 16.34 13.76
C PRO A 150 0.07 15.15 14.64
N GLY A 151 1.08 14.40 14.21
CA GLY A 151 1.54 13.18 14.87
C GLY A 151 0.71 11.93 14.57
N SER A 152 -0.27 12.00 13.66
CA SER A 152 -0.92 10.81 13.11
C SER A 152 0.02 10.03 12.21
N ILE A 153 -0.18 8.72 12.14
CA ILE A 153 0.55 7.80 11.26
C ILE A 153 -0.44 7.09 10.35
N ALA A 154 -0.27 7.21 9.04
CA ALA A 154 -0.99 6.42 8.06
C ALA A 154 -0.10 5.24 7.62
N VAL A 155 -0.64 4.04 7.64
CA VAL A 155 0.06 2.79 7.33
C VAL A 155 -0.62 2.11 6.17
N PHE A 156 0.15 1.83 5.13
CA PHE A 156 -0.24 1.07 3.95
C PHE A 156 0.63 -0.17 3.87
N LEU A 157 0.07 -1.31 3.54
CA LEU A 157 0.81 -2.58 3.48
C LEU A 157 0.15 -3.54 2.51
N THR A 158 0.90 -4.58 2.11
CA THR A 158 0.40 -5.80 1.48
C THR A 158 0.22 -6.88 2.54
N ASP A 159 -0.33 -8.02 2.17
CA ASP A 159 -0.51 -9.20 3.03
C ASP A 159 0.81 -9.84 3.48
N GLY A 160 1.90 -9.62 2.71
CA GLY A 160 3.20 -10.24 2.96
C GLY A 160 3.76 -10.07 4.37
N ILE A 161 3.43 -8.96 5.08
CA ILE A 161 3.87 -8.77 6.46
C ILE A 161 2.93 -9.48 7.45
N PRO A 162 1.61 -9.21 7.48
CA PRO A 162 0.74 -9.85 8.46
C PRO A 162 0.63 -11.37 8.27
N GLU A 163 0.79 -11.88 7.05
CA GLU A 163 0.71 -13.31 6.73
C GLU A 163 2.06 -14.03 6.76
N ALA A 164 3.16 -13.33 7.08
CA ALA A 164 4.47 -13.96 7.23
C ALA A 164 4.44 -15.07 8.30
N MET A 165 4.77 -16.30 7.93
CA MET A 165 4.68 -17.49 8.79
C MET A 165 6.03 -17.87 9.34
N ASN A 166 6.11 -18.14 10.65
CA ASN A 166 7.33 -18.68 11.27
C ASN A 166 7.42 -20.21 11.13
N ALA A 167 8.51 -20.80 11.58
CA ALA A 167 8.73 -22.25 11.54
C ALA A 167 7.71 -23.10 12.35
N SER A 168 6.87 -22.46 13.15
CA SER A 168 5.80 -23.09 13.94
C SER A 168 4.41 -22.84 13.36
N ASP A 169 4.32 -22.43 12.09
CA ASP A 169 3.08 -22.09 11.36
C ASP A 169 2.24 -21.01 12.06
N GLN A 170 2.89 -20.05 12.70
CA GLN A 170 2.25 -18.88 13.30
C GLN A 170 2.43 -17.68 12.38
N ALA A 171 1.34 -16.95 12.10
CA ALA A 171 1.42 -15.71 11.35
C ALA A 171 1.99 -14.56 12.21
N PHE A 172 2.72 -13.65 11.60
CA PHE A 172 3.23 -12.43 12.26
C PHE A 172 2.09 -11.60 12.85
N GLY A 173 1.05 -11.38 12.08
CA GLY A 173 -0.20 -10.74 12.48
C GLY A 173 -0.13 -9.21 12.47
N ILE A 174 -1.27 -8.61 12.16
CA ILE A 174 -1.40 -7.14 12.07
C ILE A 174 -1.25 -6.46 13.44
N GLU A 175 -1.74 -7.11 14.52
CA GLU A 175 -1.67 -6.53 15.86
C GLU A 175 -0.24 -6.34 16.35
N ARG A 176 0.65 -7.30 16.04
CA ARG A 176 2.09 -7.19 16.37
C ARG A 176 2.71 -6.01 15.64
N MET A 177 2.43 -5.87 14.34
CA MET A 177 2.93 -4.74 13.55
C MET A 177 2.44 -3.40 14.11
N LEU A 178 1.13 -3.26 14.34
CA LEU A 178 0.56 -2.01 14.87
C LEU A 178 1.08 -1.68 16.27
N SER A 179 1.32 -2.68 17.12
CA SER A 179 1.94 -2.50 18.44
C SER A 179 3.37 -1.99 18.34
N LEU A 180 4.13 -2.52 17.37
CA LEU A 180 5.50 -2.06 17.10
C LEU A 180 5.53 -0.62 16.62
N ILE A 181 4.64 -0.25 15.69
CA ILE A 181 4.49 1.13 15.21
C ILE A 181 4.12 2.06 16.36
N LYS A 182 3.15 1.67 17.21
CA LYS A 182 2.75 2.44 18.38
C LYS A 182 3.91 2.70 19.32
N THR A 183 4.71 1.69 19.61
CA THR A 183 5.88 1.78 20.49
C THR A 183 6.93 2.75 19.94
N ASN A 184 7.10 2.75 18.62
CA ASN A 184 8.11 3.57 17.93
C ASN A 184 7.55 4.84 17.28
N ARG A 185 6.34 5.28 17.63
CA ARG A 185 5.62 6.38 16.96
C ARG A 185 6.32 7.75 16.95
N LYS A 186 7.39 7.92 17.74
CA LYS A 186 8.22 9.15 17.77
C LYS A 186 9.46 9.06 16.88
N ALA A 187 9.74 7.88 16.34
CA ALA A 187 10.83 7.69 15.41
C ALA A 187 10.43 8.21 14.01
N SER A 188 11.40 8.39 13.12
CA SER A 188 11.12 8.71 11.73
C SER A 188 10.40 7.56 11.01
N ALA A 189 9.68 7.87 9.93
CA ALA A 189 8.98 6.85 9.12
C ALA A 189 9.96 5.77 8.65
N SER A 190 11.17 6.15 8.25
CA SER A 190 12.19 5.20 7.81
C SER A 190 12.68 4.29 8.93
N GLU A 191 12.84 4.80 10.15
CA GLU A 191 13.20 3.99 11.33
C GLU A 191 12.07 3.03 11.71
N ILE A 192 10.80 3.46 11.61
CA ILE A 192 9.65 2.59 11.86
C ILE A 192 9.63 1.43 10.86
N VAL A 193 9.80 1.71 9.55
CA VAL A 193 9.88 0.70 8.50
C VAL A 193 11.02 -0.29 8.76
N GLN A 194 12.20 0.21 9.14
CA GLN A 194 13.34 -0.65 9.44
C GLN A 194 13.09 -1.56 10.66
N LYS A 195 12.47 -1.05 11.71
CA LYS A 195 12.10 -1.84 12.90
C LYS A 195 11.05 -2.90 12.61
N VAL A 196 10.07 -2.59 11.75
CA VAL A 196 9.10 -3.61 11.28
C VAL A 196 9.84 -4.73 10.56
N ARG A 197 10.78 -4.39 9.66
CA ARG A 197 11.60 -5.39 8.98
C ARG A 197 12.37 -6.28 9.95
N GLU A 198 13.10 -5.66 10.88
CA GLU A 198 13.93 -6.37 11.86
C GLU A 198 13.09 -7.35 12.68
N GLU A 199 11.90 -6.94 13.10
CA GLU A 199 10.99 -7.79 13.88
C GLU A 199 10.41 -8.93 13.04
N VAL A 200 10.05 -8.68 11.76
CA VAL A 200 9.59 -9.74 10.84
C VAL A 200 10.70 -10.77 10.61
N VAL A 201 11.93 -10.32 10.31
CA VAL A 201 13.08 -11.22 10.11
C VAL A 201 13.36 -12.04 11.38
N SER A 202 13.33 -11.40 12.54
CA SER A 202 13.49 -12.09 13.84
C SER A 202 12.40 -13.12 14.11
N PHE A 203 11.16 -12.79 13.72
CA PHE A 203 10.00 -13.69 13.88
C PHE A 203 10.05 -14.92 12.96
N LEU A 204 10.49 -14.71 11.71
CA LEU A 204 10.66 -15.81 10.76
C LEU A 204 11.71 -16.83 11.23
N GLY A 205 12.60 -16.41 12.13
CA GLY A 205 13.77 -17.18 12.51
C GLY A 205 14.85 -17.05 11.43
N ASN A 206 16.11 -17.20 11.80
CA ASN A 206 17.23 -17.23 10.85
C ASN A 206 17.08 -18.47 9.96
N GLY A 207 16.21 -18.39 8.97
CA GLY A 207 16.29 -19.25 7.80
C GLY A 207 17.38 -18.67 6.92
N ASP A 208 18.50 -19.40 6.78
CA ASP A 208 19.50 -19.18 5.78
C ASP A 208 18.90 -19.19 4.37
#